data_3b5447c5e9765db43155f395cd7d2a28
#
_entry.id   3b5447c5e9765db43155f395cd7d2a28
#
_cell.length_a   1.000
_cell.length_b   1.000
_cell.length_c   1.000
_cell.angle_alpha   90.00
_cell.angle_beta   90.00
_cell.angle_gamma   90.00
#
_symmetry.space_group_name_H-M   'P 1'
#
loop_
_entity.id
_entity.type
_entity.pdbx_description
1 polymer ?
#
loop_
_entity_poly.entity_id
_entity_poly.type
_entity_poly.pdbx_seq_one_letter_code
_entity_poly.pdbx_strand_id
1 'polypeptide(L)'
;MMQLKIGYQPLSSRLTAAGDRRRLLFWAKNRGHKVFTDLTQKVDVIVASENSDFQSTHFSQKGVPVVFDLVDAYLSPLNPWDDLARGLAKKLSGQISGGVKPFSSHIRNFCLDSNAVICSSPEQEAVIKPYNPNTHVILDSHEEIPFIDPKLARSTPSGEKRILWEGQPATIRGVQQISSILFQLSQKENLHFDFVTDEKYFKFLGKYFEMSTLRLLKSDLGPLINRVRIIPWTPYNLVASAKKNSIAMIPIDLTVPMQKLKPENRLLIMWRLGLPCLTSASPAYIRVARQAGVNAVCDTPKVWLDNFSNLLSDPSFALEEIHRGQNYLHEHHNREKLLNKWDQAIESAFG
;
A
#
# COMPACT_ATOMS: atom_id res chain seq x y z
N MET A 1 7.92 5.41 -27.48
CA MET A 1 8.39 6.60 -26.72
C MET A 1 9.91 6.70 -26.82
N MET A 2 10.47 7.90 -27.00
CA MET A 2 11.92 8.12 -27.01
C MET A 2 12.49 7.88 -25.59
N GLN A 3 13.77 7.46 -25.47
CA GLN A 3 14.42 7.27 -24.18
C GLN A 3 14.52 8.61 -23.43
N LEU A 4 13.86 8.71 -22.27
CA LEU A 4 13.88 9.90 -21.43
C LEU A 4 15.01 9.83 -20.38
N LYS A 5 15.50 11.03 -20.01
CA LYS A 5 16.31 11.30 -18.83
C LYS A 5 15.38 11.85 -17.74
N ILE A 6 15.22 11.11 -16.67
CA ILE A 6 14.26 11.41 -15.60
C ILE A 6 15.01 11.83 -14.35
N GLY A 7 14.76 13.04 -13.86
CA GLY A 7 15.17 13.47 -12.53
C GLY A 7 14.21 12.87 -11.50
N TYR A 8 14.72 12.20 -10.48
CA TYR A 8 13.87 11.57 -9.48
C TYR A 8 14.21 12.01 -8.06
N GLN A 9 13.22 12.54 -7.35
CA GLN A 9 13.29 12.72 -5.91
C GLN A 9 12.55 11.58 -5.20
N PRO A 10 13.28 10.60 -4.65
CA PRO A 10 12.69 9.35 -4.18
C PRO A 10 12.05 9.45 -2.80
N LEU A 11 11.25 8.42 -2.47
CA LEU A 11 10.73 8.20 -1.12
C LEU A 11 11.85 7.82 -0.13
N SER A 12 12.88 7.11 -0.60
CA SER A 12 14.03 6.72 0.19
C SER A 12 15.35 7.02 -0.53
N SER A 13 16.35 7.53 0.19
CA SER A 13 17.65 7.88 -0.38
C SER A 13 18.39 6.70 -1.04
N ARG A 14 18.09 5.47 -0.61
CA ARG A 14 18.67 4.23 -1.16
C ARG A 14 17.81 3.59 -2.25
N LEU A 15 16.70 4.18 -2.64
CA LEU A 15 15.76 3.63 -3.63
C LEU A 15 15.16 2.27 -3.23
N THR A 16 15.08 1.99 -1.93
CA THR A 16 14.65 0.69 -1.38
C THR A 16 13.19 0.68 -0.93
N ALA A 17 12.54 1.84 -0.79
CA ALA A 17 11.12 1.89 -0.45
C ALA A 17 10.27 1.18 -1.52
N ALA A 18 9.18 0.56 -1.08
CA ALA A 18 8.25 -0.11 -1.99
C ALA A 18 7.72 0.83 -3.07
N GLY A 19 7.37 2.08 -2.69
CA GLY A 19 6.92 3.10 -3.62
C GLY A 19 7.98 3.48 -4.67
N ASP A 20 9.28 3.50 -4.32
CA ASP A 20 10.35 3.71 -5.31
C ASP A 20 10.39 2.55 -6.32
N ARG A 21 10.52 1.31 -5.81
CA ARG A 21 10.76 0.11 -6.62
C ARG A 21 9.58 -0.32 -7.48
N ARG A 22 8.35 -0.17 -6.95
CA ARG A 22 7.11 -0.67 -7.55
C ARG A 22 6.42 0.34 -8.47
N ARG A 23 6.89 1.58 -8.50
CA ARG A 23 6.30 2.69 -9.24
C ARG A 23 7.26 3.21 -10.31
N LEU A 24 7.84 4.38 -10.14
CA LEU A 24 8.70 5.00 -11.15
C LEU A 24 9.84 4.09 -11.63
N LEU A 25 10.59 3.47 -10.70
CA LEU A 25 11.73 2.64 -11.11
C LEU A 25 11.31 1.40 -11.89
N PHE A 26 10.16 0.81 -11.56
CA PHE A 26 9.58 -0.28 -12.33
C PHE A 26 9.30 0.15 -13.77
N TRP A 27 8.59 1.26 -13.96
CA TRP A 27 8.27 1.78 -15.29
C TRP A 27 9.52 2.17 -16.07
N ALA A 28 10.39 2.98 -15.49
CA ALA A 28 11.59 3.47 -16.16
C ALA A 28 12.50 2.33 -16.63
N LYS A 29 12.69 1.29 -15.81
CA LYS A 29 13.46 0.10 -16.16
C LYS A 29 12.83 -0.63 -17.36
N ASN A 30 11.51 -0.86 -17.34
CA ASN A 30 10.83 -1.63 -18.40
C ASN A 30 10.70 -0.87 -19.72
N ARG A 31 10.71 0.48 -19.68
CA ARG A 31 10.71 1.35 -20.89
C ARG A 31 12.12 1.78 -21.32
N GLY A 32 13.17 1.40 -20.57
CA GLY A 32 14.55 1.72 -20.92
C GLY A 32 14.94 3.18 -20.68
N HIS A 33 14.24 3.89 -19.78
CA HIS A 33 14.55 5.26 -19.40
C HIS A 33 15.73 5.35 -18.42
N LYS A 34 16.41 6.50 -18.38
CA LYS A 34 17.52 6.76 -17.45
C LYS A 34 17.01 7.60 -16.29
N VAL A 35 17.25 7.13 -15.05
CA VAL A 35 16.84 7.79 -13.81
C VAL A 35 18.05 8.36 -13.10
N PHE A 36 17.97 9.64 -12.71
CA PHE A 36 19.00 10.39 -12.00
C PHE A 36 18.41 10.94 -10.70
N THR A 37 19.06 10.70 -9.59
CA THR A 37 18.71 11.31 -8.30
C THR A 37 19.45 12.62 -8.05
N ASP A 38 20.50 12.89 -8.82
CA ASP A 38 21.19 14.17 -8.86
C ASP A 38 20.48 15.09 -9.87
N LEU A 39 19.72 16.05 -9.36
CA LEU A 39 18.94 17.01 -10.16
C LEU A 39 19.76 18.17 -10.72
N THR A 40 21.08 18.20 -10.53
CA THR A 40 21.97 19.16 -11.22
C THR A 40 22.17 18.79 -12.69
N GLN A 41 21.90 17.52 -13.04
CA GLN A 41 21.98 17.04 -14.41
C GLN A 41 20.80 17.51 -15.25
N LYS A 42 21.03 17.75 -16.54
CA LYS A 42 19.95 18.09 -17.49
C LYS A 42 19.05 16.86 -17.68
N VAL A 43 17.77 17.03 -17.36
CA VAL A 43 16.74 16.00 -17.48
C VAL A 43 15.57 16.47 -18.35
N ASP A 44 14.78 15.54 -18.85
CA ASP A 44 13.63 15.84 -19.71
C ASP A 44 12.36 16.04 -18.87
N VAL A 45 12.24 15.34 -17.72
CA VAL A 45 11.12 15.43 -16.78
C VAL A 45 11.63 15.17 -15.36
N ILE A 46 11.01 15.80 -14.38
CA ILE A 46 11.26 15.54 -12.96
C ILE A 46 10.05 14.80 -12.38
N VAL A 47 10.31 13.69 -11.69
CA VAL A 47 9.30 12.99 -10.89
C VAL A 47 9.65 13.16 -9.41
N ALA A 48 8.73 13.74 -8.67
CA ALA A 48 8.90 14.04 -7.25
C ALA A 48 7.95 13.18 -6.40
N SER A 49 8.47 12.57 -5.33
CA SER A 49 7.67 11.87 -4.34
C SER A 49 7.19 12.82 -3.23
N GLU A 50 6.31 12.34 -2.37
CA GLU A 50 5.84 13.07 -1.19
C GLU A 50 6.91 13.33 -0.12
N ASN A 51 8.10 12.75 -0.26
CA ASN A 51 9.27 13.03 0.58
C ASN A 51 10.22 14.05 -0.04
N SER A 52 9.88 14.59 -1.20
CA SER A 52 10.66 15.64 -1.85
C SER A 52 10.67 16.93 -1.04
N ASP A 53 11.73 17.72 -1.17
CA ASP A 53 11.73 19.11 -0.71
C ASP A 53 10.97 19.96 -1.75
N PHE A 54 9.74 20.31 -1.43
CA PHE A 54 8.84 21.05 -2.32
C PHE A 54 9.26 22.50 -2.59
N GLN A 55 10.27 23.00 -1.89
CA GLN A 55 10.76 24.38 -2.04
C GLN A 55 12.19 24.43 -2.58
N SER A 56 12.78 23.28 -2.91
CA SER A 56 14.14 23.30 -3.41
C SER A 56 14.19 23.95 -4.79
N THR A 57 15.18 24.83 -4.98
CA THR A 57 15.48 25.50 -6.25
C THR A 57 15.78 24.52 -7.40
N HIS A 58 15.94 23.23 -7.09
CA HIS A 58 16.19 22.16 -8.06
C HIS A 58 14.99 21.85 -8.96
N PHE A 59 13.75 22.18 -8.54
CA PHE A 59 12.59 22.16 -9.44
C PHE A 59 12.59 23.30 -10.45
N SER A 60 13.48 24.27 -10.31
CA SER A 60 13.57 25.46 -11.16
C SER A 60 14.41 25.28 -12.42
N GLN A 61 14.63 24.04 -12.91
CA GLN A 61 15.11 23.85 -14.27
C GLN A 61 14.02 24.42 -15.20
N LYS A 62 14.25 25.63 -15.70
CA LYS A 62 13.28 26.41 -16.47
C LYS A 62 12.74 25.57 -17.63
N GLY A 63 11.43 25.29 -17.64
CA GLY A 63 10.76 24.57 -18.72
C GLY A 63 10.82 23.04 -18.63
N VAL A 64 11.36 22.45 -17.53
CA VAL A 64 11.30 20.99 -17.32
C VAL A 64 9.99 20.68 -16.58
N PRO A 65 9.12 19.80 -17.14
CA PRO A 65 7.88 19.45 -16.48
C PRO A 65 8.13 18.65 -15.20
N VAL A 66 7.23 18.86 -14.22
CA VAL A 66 7.25 18.17 -12.92
C VAL A 66 6.03 17.30 -12.79
N VAL A 67 6.23 16.02 -12.48
CA VAL A 67 5.18 15.04 -12.15
C VAL A 67 5.27 14.71 -10.67
N PHE A 68 4.18 14.89 -9.95
CA PHE A 68 4.11 14.57 -8.53
C PHE A 68 3.53 13.17 -8.30
N ASP A 69 4.36 12.23 -7.83
CA ASP A 69 3.92 10.87 -7.47
C ASP A 69 3.52 10.83 -5.98
N LEU A 70 2.23 11.08 -5.71
CA LEU A 70 1.63 11.15 -4.38
C LEU A 70 1.04 9.77 -4.00
N VAL A 71 1.80 8.98 -3.27
CA VAL A 71 1.42 7.60 -2.89
C VAL A 71 0.43 7.59 -1.73
N ASP A 72 0.70 8.35 -0.66
CA ASP A 72 -0.14 8.40 0.54
C ASP A 72 -1.20 9.51 0.49
N ALA A 73 -2.33 9.26 1.14
CA ALA A 73 -3.53 10.13 1.08
C ALA A 73 -3.44 11.34 2.03
N TYR A 74 -2.41 12.16 1.92
CA TYR A 74 -2.18 13.34 2.78
C TYR A 74 -3.20 14.46 2.61
N LEU A 75 -4.01 14.45 1.56
CA LEU A 75 -5.13 15.39 1.37
C LEU A 75 -6.46 14.87 1.97
N SER A 76 -6.46 13.70 2.61
CA SER A 76 -7.63 13.24 3.38
C SER A 76 -7.94 14.21 4.52
N PRO A 77 -9.20 14.30 4.98
CA PRO A 77 -9.54 15.10 6.15
C PRO A 77 -8.76 14.60 7.37
N LEU A 78 -7.77 15.37 7.81
CA LEU A 78 -6.96 15.10 8.99
C LEU A 78 -7.44 15.96 10.16
N ASN A 79 -7.17 15.52 11.39
CA ASN A 79 -7.26 16.41 12.53
C ASN A 79 -6.28 17.59 12.30
N PRO A 80 -6.74 18.86 12.41
CA PRO A 80 -5.91 20.03 12.13
C PRO A 80 -4.62 20.08 12.98
N TRP A 81 -4.67 19.61 14.22
CA TRP A 81 -3.50 19.57 15.11
C TRP A 81 -2.48 18.51 14.68
N ASP A 82 -2.95 17.34 14.24
CA ASP A 82 -2.08 16.26 13.76
C ASP A 82 -1.40 16.66 12.44
N ASP A 83 -2.12 17.38 11.58
CA ASP A 83 -1.60 17.87 10.31
C ASP A 83 -0.55 18.98 10.52
N LEU A 84 -0.82 19.91 11.44
CA LEU A 84 0.14 20.95 11.82
C LEU A 84 1.38 20.35 12.50
N ALA A 85 1.20 19.38 13.41
CA ALA A 85 2.30 18.67 14.07
C ALA A 85 3.17 17.93 13.04
N ARG A 86 2.55 17.32 12.02
CA ARG A 86 3.26 16.69 10.91
C ARG A 86 4.04 17.72 10.09
N GLY A 87 3.47 18.86 9.78
CA GLY A 87 4.16 19.98 9.10
C GLY A 87 5.38 20.46 9.90
N LEU A 88 5.25 20.61 11.21
CA LEU A 88 6.38 20.96 12.10
C LEU A 88 7.46 19.86 12.07
N ALA A 89 7.07 18.59 12.16
CA ALA A 89 8.01 17.47 12.11
C ALA A 89 8.78 17.41 10.78
N LYS A 90 8.11 17.64 9.65
CA LYS A 90 8.72 17.72 8.31
C LYS A 90 9.68 18.89 8.17
N LYS A 91 9.35 20.03 8.80
CA LYS A 91 10.27 21.18 8.86
C LYS A 91 11.51 20.88 9.70
N LEU A 92 11.36 20.30 10.88
CA LEU A 92 12.48 19.95 11.75
C LEU A 92 13.40 18.89 11.14
N SER A 93 12.86 18.01 10.27
CA SER A 93 13.66 17.05 9.50
C SER A 93 14.38 17.65 8.29
N GLY A 94 14.20 18.95 8.00
CA GLY A 94 14.79 19.62 6.84
C GLY A 94 14.10 19.31 5.51
N GLN A 95 12.95 18.65 5.54
CA GLN A 95 12.21 18.27 4.34
C GLN A 95 11.37 19.44 3.77
N ILE A 96 11.00 20.39 4.59
CA ILE A 96 10.22 21.58 4.21
C ILE A 96 10.95 22.81 4.69
N SER A 97 11.18 23.78 3.81
CA SER A 97 11.67 25.12 4.14
C SER A 97 10.48 26.07 4.39
N GLY A 98 10.74 27.25 4.99
CA GLY A 98 9.73 28.27 5.23
C GLY A 98 9.00 28.17 6.58
N GLY A 99 7.80 28.77 6.68
CA GLY A 99 6.99 28.81 7.91
C GLY A 99 6.36 27.47 8.26
N VAL A 100 5.99 27.28 9.54
CA VAL A 100 5.23 26.09 9.97
C VAL A 100 3.80 26.20 9.43
N LYS A 101 3.41 25.25 8.60
CA LYS A 101 2.06 25.12 8.01
C LYS A 101 1.60 23.65 8.14
N PRO A 102 0.29 23.38 8.08
CA PRO A 102 -0.22 22.01 7.94
C PRO A 102 0.46 21.30 6.76
N PHE A 103 0.83 20.04 6.94
CA PHE A 103 1.53 19.31 5.87
C PHE A 103 0.66 19.15 4.61
N SER A 104 -0.65 18.97 4.79
CA SER A 104 -1.61 18.94 3.68
C SER A 104 -1.57 20.20 2.81
N SER A 105 -1.25 21.39 3.39
CA SER A 105 -1.10 22.64 2.63
C SER A 105 0.11 22.59 1.70
N HIS A 106 1.22 21.99 2.12
CA HIS A 106 2.39 21.79 1.25
C HIS A 106 2.08 20.83 0.10
N ILE A 107 1.41 19.70 0.41
CA ILE A 107 0.96 18.73 -0.60
C ILE A 107 0.03 19.40 -1.61
N ARG A 108 -0.94 20.20 -1.14
CA ARG A 108 -1.89 20.92 -2.01
C ARG A 108 -1.17 21.86 -2.96
N ASN A 109 -0.27 22.69 -2.45
CA ASN A 109 0.50 23.62 -3.28
C ASN A 109 1.32 22.85 -4.32
N PHE A 110 1.94 21.75 -3.93
CA PHE A 110 2.73 20.95 -4.85
C PHE A 110 1.88 20.27 -5.93
N CYS A 111 0.64 19.87 -5.61
CA CYS A 111 -0.33 19.42 -6.62
C CYS A 111 -0.67 20.56 -7.61
N LEU A 112 -0.89 21.80 -7.11
CA LEU A 112 -1.19 22.96 -7.96
C LEU A 112 -0.03 23.33 -8.90
N ASP A 113 1.21 23.21 -8.42
CA ASP A 113 2.41 23.62 -9.14
C ASP A 113 2.97 22.55 -10.09
N SER A 114 2.45 21.30 -9.99
CA SER A 114 2.91 20.19 -10.83
C SER A 114 2.18 20.13 -12.18
N ASN A 115 2.87 19.70 -13.24
CA ASN A 115 2.28 19.52 -14.57
C ASN A 115 1.32 18.32 -14.61
N ALA A 116 1.59 17.29 -13.83
CA ALA A 116 0.70 16.14 -13.62
C ALA A 116 0.86 15.60 -12.21
N VAL A 117 -0.19 14.95 -11.69
CA VAL A 117 -0.17 14.24 -10.40
C VAL A 117 -0.51 12.77 -10.61
N ILE A 118 0.29 11.89 -10.04
CA ILE A 118 -0.01 10.45 -10.00
C ILE A 118 -0.45 10.11 -8.58
N CYS A 119 -1.52 9.36 -8.44
CA CYS A 119 -2.03 8.87 -7.16
C CYS A 119 -2.31 7.37 -7.21
N SER A 120 -2.64 6.78 -6.07
CA SER A 120 -2.73 5.32 -5.95
C SER A 120 -4.16 4.76 -6.03
N SER A 121 -5.19 5.61 -5.98
CA SER A 121 -6.59 5.13 -6.06
C SER A 121 -7.53 6.19 -6.64
N PRO A 122 -8.68 5.78 -7.23
CA PRO A 122 -9.71 6.71 -7.66
C PRO A 122 -10.28 7.55 -6.51
N GLU A 123 -10.31 7.00 -5.31
CA GLU A 123 -10.74 7.70 -4.10
C GLU A 123 -9.79 8.85 -3.74
N GLN A 124 -8.49 8.64 -3.94
CA GLN A 124 -7.47 9.67 -3.77
C GLN A 124 -7.52 10.69 -4.92
N GLU A 125 -7.72 10.23 -6.15
CA GLU A 125 -7.88 11.09 -7.33
C GLU A 125 -9.00 12.13 -7.12
N ALA A 126 -10.16 11.70 -6.59
CA ALA A 126 -11.29 12.59 -6.34
C ALA A 126 -10.94 13.77 -5.39
N VAL A 127 -10.00 13.55 -4.45
CA VAL A 127 -9.53 14.58 -3.51
C VAL A 127 -8.47 15.48 -4.14
N ILE A 128 -7.71 14.99 -5.12
CA ILE A 128 -6.62 15.72 -5.79
C ILE A 128 -7.13 16.58 -6.95
N LYS A 129 -8.10 16.08 -7.72
CA LYS A 129 -8.63 16.74 -8.94
C LYS A 129 -9.01 18.23 -8.78
N PRO A 130 -9.54 18.69 -7.63
CA PRO A 130 -9.79 20.13 -7.43
C PRO A 130 -8.52 21.01 -7.47
N TYR A 131 -7.34 20.41 -7.25
CA TYR A 131 -6.06 21.11 -7.24
C TYR A 131 -5.28 20.91 -8.54
N ASN A 132 -5.39 19.72 -9.14
CA ASN A 132 -4.75 19.42 -10.41
C ASN A 132 -5.66 18.51 -11.25
N PRO A 133 -6.28 19.01 -12.34
CA PRO A 133 -7.14 18.20 -13.20
C PRO A 133 -6.37 17.12 -13.96
N ASN A 134 -5.05 17.32 -14.20
CA ASN A 134 -4.17 16.35 -14.83
C ASN A 134 -3.69 15.32 -13.80
N THR A 135 -4.63 14.52 -13.27
CA THR A 135 -4.37 13.51 -12.24
C THR A 135 -4.61 12.12 -12.80
N HIS A 136 -3.69 11.20 -12.52
CA HIS A 136 -3.67 9.83 -13.02
C HIS A 136 -3.64 8.81 -11.88
N VAL A 137 -4.46 7.76 -11.98
CA VAL A 137 -4.49 6.66 -11.01
C VAL A 137 -3.57 5.53 -11.46
N ILE A 138 -2.47 5.33 -10.75
CA ILE A 138 -1.50 4.26 -11.03
C ILE A 138 -1.20 3.51 -9.73
N LEU A 139 -1.55 2.23 -9.69
CA LEU A 139 -1.24 1.32 -8.60
C LEU A 139 0.23 0.89 -8.62
N ASP A 140 0.70 0.32 -7.52
CA ASP A 140 2.02 -0.30 -7.45
C ASP A 140 2.11 -1.51 -8.39
N SER A 141 3.26 -1.72 -8.99
CA SER A 141 3.58 -3.01 -9.61
C SER A 141 3.88 -4.04 -8.52
N HIS A 142 3.29 -5.22 -8.66
CA HIS A 142 3.54 -6.33 -7.73
C HIS A 142 4.39 -7.44 -8.36
N GLU A 143 5.17 -7.14 -9.40
CA GLU A 143 5.94 -8.16 -10.13
C GLU A 143 7.08 -8.81 -9.32
N GLU A 144 7.51 -8.18 -8.24
CA GLU A 144 8.43 -8.81 -7.29
C GLU A 144 7.79 -9.97 -6.51
N ILE A 145 6.47 -10.10 -6.56
CA ILE A 145 5.68 -11.19 -5.97
C ILE A 145 5.19 -12.10 -7.09
N PRO A 146 5.54 -13.39 -7.10
CA PRO A 146 5.11 -14.30 -8.15
C PRO A 146 3.61 -14.59 -8.10
N PHE A 147 3.03 -14.98 -9.22
CA PHE A 147 1.75 -15.66 -9.23
C PHE A 147 1.93 -17.08 -8.70
N ILE A 148 1.15 -17.46 -7.69
CA ILE A 148 1.14 -18.81 -7.14
C ILE A 148 -0.16 -19.50 -7.57
N ASP A 149 -0.03 -20.67 -8.20
CA ASP A 149 -1.18 -21.52 -8.49
C ASP A 149 -1.81 -21.95 -7.14
N PRO A 150 -3.08 -21.63 -6.90
CA PRO A 150 -3.74 -21.98 -5.66
C PRO A 150 -3.84 -23.49 -5.39
N LYS A 151 -3.67 -24.31 -6.43
CA LYS A 151 -3.63 -25.78 -6.30
C LYS A 151 -2.29 -26.30 -5.74
N LEU A 152 -1.21 -25.53 -5.91
CA LEU A 152 0.15 -25.90 -5.47
C LEU A 152 0.43 -25.55 -4.00
N ALA A 153 -0.43 -24.81 -3.37
CA ALA A 153 -0.22 -24.33 -2.01
C ALA A 153 -1.06 -25.12 -1.01
N ARG A 154 -0.52 -25.31 0.18
CA ARG A 154 -1.21 -25.63 1.43
C ARG A 154 -1.06 -27.06 1.94
N SER A 155 0.17 -27.42 2.25
CA SER A 155 0.41 -28.46 3.26
C SER A 155 0.53 -27.80 4.63
N THR A 156 -0.58 -27.53 5.29
CA THR A 156 -0.57 -27.27 6.73
C THR A 156 -0.51 -28.60 7.48
N PRO A 157 0.15 -28.68 8.65
CA PRO A 157 0.03 -29.82 9.52
C PRO A 157 -1.44 -30.16 9.76
N SER A 158 -1.76 -31.44 9.85
CA SER A 158 -3.14 -31.93 10.01
C SER A 158 -3.87 -31.17 11.14
N GLY A 159 -4.98 -30.52 10.81
CA GLY A 159 -5.85 -29.83 11.76
C GLY A 159 -5.44 -28.39 12.13
N GLU A 160 -4.33 -27.85 11.64
CA GLU A 160 -3.93 -26.46 11.90
C GLU A 160 -4.46 -25.54 10.79
N LYS A 161 -5.08 -24.43 11.17
CA LYS A 161 -5.53 -23.35 10.27
C LYS A 161 -4.68 -22.12 10.49
N ARG A 162 -3.98 -21.63 9.45
CA ARG A 162 -3.12 -20.45 9.55
C ARG A 162 -3.73 -19.26 8.82
N ILE A 163 -3.68 -18.10 9.47
CA ILE A 163 -4.17 -16.84 8.94
C ILE A 163 -2.97 -15.89 8.75
N LEU A 164 -2.79 -15.42 7.53
CA LEU A 164 -1.74 -14.47 7.15
C LEU A 164 -2.22 -13.04 7.32
N TRP A 165 -1.42 -12.22 7.98
CA TRP A 165 -1.48 -10.77 7.91
C TRP A 165 -0.16 -10.23 7.36
N GLU A 166 -0.22 -9.27 6.43
CA GLU A 166 0.95 -8.60 5.85
C GLU A 166 0.76 -7.10 5.95
N GLY A 167 1.82 -6.36 6.28
CA GLY A 167 1.80 -4.90 6.27
C GLY A 167 2.86 -4.28 7.17
N GLN A 168 2.86 -2.95 7.18
CA GLN A 168 3.71 -2.19 8.09
C GLN A 168 3.17 -2.22 9.52
N PRO A 169 4.02 -2.23 10.57
CA PRO A 169 3.59 -2.26 11.96
C PRO A 169 2.57 -1.17 12.33
N ALA A 170 2.67 0.01 11.73
CA ALA A 170 1.74 1.11 11.95
C ALA A 170 0.28 0.78 11.55
N THR A 171 0.06 -0.22 10.70
CA THR A 171 -1.28 -0.63 10.23
C THR A 171 -1.87 -1.81 11.01
N ILE A 172 -1.14 -2.38 11.97
CA ILE A 172 -1.57 -3.53 12.80
C ILE A 172 -2.83 -3.21 13.62
N ARG A 173 -3.02 -1.96 14.02
CA ARG A 173 -4.20 -1.54 14.82
C ARG A 173 -5.53 -1.94 14.22
N GLY A 174 -5.61 -2.16 12.91
CA GLY A 174 -6.79 -2.75 12.28
C GLY A 174 -7.15 -4.13 12.85
N VAL A 175 -6.16 -4.91 13.30
CA VAL A 175 -6.36 -6.25 13.87
C VAL A 175 -7.15 -6.18 15.19
N GLN A 176 -6.97 -5.11 15.97
CA GLN A 176 -7.74 -4.86 17.19
C GLN A 176 -9.25 -4.82 16.91
N GLN A 177 -9.66 -4.27 15.78
CA GLN A 177 -11.08 -4.15 15.40
C GLN A 177 -11.76 -5.51 15.23
N ILE A 178 -11.00 -6.56 14.94
CA ILE A 178 -11.52 -7.91 14.73
C ILE A 178 -11.03 -8.93 15.77
N SER A 179 -10.35 -8.49 16.82
CA SER A 179 -9.75 -9.38 17.83
C SER A 179 -10.76 -10.30 18.49
N SER A 180 -11.96 -9.80 18.81
CA SER A 180 -13.06 -10.60 19.39
C SER A 180 -13.55 -11.70 18.43
N ILE A 181 -13.56 -11.41 17.13
CA ILE A 181 -13.93 -12.38 16.08
C ILE A 181 -12.87 -13.48 15.99
N LEU A 182 -11.59 -13.08 15.95
CA LEU A 182 -10.48 -14.04 15.94
C LEU A 182 -10.49 -14.94 17.19
N PHE A 183 -10.85 -14.37 18.34
CA PHE A 183 -11.01 -15.13 19.59
C PHE A 183 -12.16 -16.13 19.47
N GLN A 184 -13.34 -15.73 18.99
CA GLN A 184 -14.48 -16.63 18.78
C GLN A 184 -14.14 -17.77 17.80
N LEU A 185 -13.48 -17.48 16.70
CA LEU A 185 -13.02 -18.49 15.75
C LEU A 185 -12.03 -19.46 16.38
N SER A 186 -11.13 -18.98 17.23
CA SER A 186 -10.12 -19.80 17.90
C SER A 186 -10.67 -20.80 18.92
N GLN A 187 -11.93 -20.64 19.33
CA GLN A 187 -12.63 -21.61 20.18
C GLN A 187 -13.12 -22.83 19.39
N LYS A 188 -13.30 -22.68 18.08
CA LYS A 188 -13.82 -23.72 17.18
C LYS A 188 -12.74 -24.35 16.33
N GLU A 189 -11.71 -23.56 15.98
CA GLU A 189 -10.66 -23.93 15.07
C GLU A 189 -9.28 -23.80 15.73
N ASN A 190 -8.35 -24.68 15.39
CA ASN A 190 -6.96 -24.57 15.83
C ASN A 190 -6.23 -23.50 15.00
N LEU A 191 -6.50 -22.22 15.33
CA LEU A 191 -5.96 -21.07 14.59
C LEU A 191 -4.56 -20.71 15.03
N HIS A 192 -3.72 -20.38 14.04
CA HIS A 192 -2.41 -19.77 14.18
C HIS A 192 -2.31 -18.53 13.28
N PHE A 193 -1.46 -17.58 13.63
CA PHE A 193 -1.37 -16.30 12.95
C PHE A 193 0.08 -16.03 12.52
N ASP A 194 0.28 -15.77 11.24
CA ASP A 194 1.56 -15.33 10.68
C ASP A 194 1.47 -13.85 10.33
N PHE A 195 2.25 -13.02 11.02
CA PHE A 195 2.38 -11.60 10.75
C PHE A 195 3.69 -11.36 9.98
N VAL A 196 3.60 -11.13 8.67
CA VAL A 196 4.74 -10.78 7.83
C VAL A 196 4.92 -9.26 7.89
N THR A 197 5.85 -8.82 8.74
CA THR A 197 6.05 -7.40 9.08
C THR A 197 7.41 -7.19 9.73
N ASP A 198 7.79 -5.93 9.97
CA ASP A 198 8.99 -5.62 10.74
C ASP A 198 8.78 -5.92 12.22
N GLU A 199 9.76 -6.54 12.87
CA GLU A 199 9.72 -6.87 14.31
C GLU A 199 9.71 -5.62 15.19
N LYS A 200 10.31 -4.55 14.69
CA LYS A 200 10.48 -3.27 15.34
C LYS A 200 10.15 -2.14 14.37
N TYR A 201 9.64 -1.07 14.91
CA TYR A 201 9.39 0.14 14.15
C TYR A 201 9.66 1.39 14.98
N PHE A 202 9.96 2.49 14.30
CA PHE A 202 10.20 3.76 14.96
C PHE A 202 8.92 4.60 14.99
N LYS A 203 8.60 5.12 16.17
CA LYS A 203 7.53 6.09 16.37
C LYS A 203 8.16 7.48 16.50
N PHE A 204 7.52 8.49 15.92
CA PHE A 204 8.01 9.88 15.85
C PHE A 204 9.29 10.06 15.03
N LEU A 205 9.16 10.69 13.87
CA LEU A 205 10.22 11.06 12.92
C LEU A 205 11.12 9.90 12.45
N GLY A 206 10.68 8.66 12.65
CA GLY A 206 11.46 7.49 12.22
C GLY A 206 12.79 7.28 12.95
N LYS A 207 13.03 7.96 14.10
CA LYS A 207 14.37 7.97 14.73
C LYS A 207 14.39 7.82 16.25
N TYR A 208 13.34 8.22 16.99
CA TYR A 208 13.52 8.47 18.41
C TYR A 208 13.00 7.39 19.36
N PHE A 209 11.97 6.65 18.99
CA PHE A 209 11.44 5.59 19.85
C PHE A 209 11.24 4.29 19.10
N GLU A 210 12.08 3.32 19.38
CA GLU A 210 11.92 1.97 18.87
C GLU A 210 10.78 1.27 19.63
N MET A 211 9.81 0.75 18.89
CA MET A 211 8.66 0.02 19.42
C MET A 211 8.69 -1.43 18.93
N SER A 212 8.33 -2.36 19.80
CA SER A 212 8.19 -3.76 19.43
C SER A 212 6.80 -4.04 18.85
N THR A 213 6.76 -4.65 17.66
CA THR A 213 5.54 -5.12 17.03
C THR A 213 4.84 -6.19 17.87
N LEU A 214 5.61 -7.08 18.50
CA LEU A 214 5.04 -8.10 19.39
C LEU A 214 4.32 -7.49 20.60
N ARG A 215 4.88 -6.42 21.17
CA ARG A 215 4.23 -5.71 22.29
C ARG A 215 2.90 -5.09 21.87
N LEU A 216 2.83 -4.54 20.66
CA LEU A 216 1.58 -4.00 20.12
C LEU A 216 0.54 -5.11 19.92
N LEU A 217 0.93 -6.22 19.27
CA LEU A 217 0.04 -7.37 19.07
C LEU A 217 -0.42 -7.99 20.38
N LYS A 218 0.41 -8.01 21.41
CA LYS A 218 0.03 -8.52 22.73
C LYS A 218 -1.12 -7.73 23.35
N SER A 219 -1.14 -6.41 23.18
CA SER A 219 -2.26 -5.58 23.65
C SER A 219 -3.54 -5.82 22.86
N ASP A 220 -3.42 -6.12 21.55
CA ASP A 220 -4.55 -6.20 20.65
C ASP A 220 -5.19 -7.60 20.61
N LEU A 221 -4.38 -8.64 20.74
CA LEU A 221 -4.81 -10.04 20.62
C LEU A 221 -4.94 -10.79 21.95
N GLY A 222 -4.44 -10.23 23.05
CA GLY A 222 -4.54 -10.85 24.38
C GLY A 222 -4.05 -12.31 24.41
N PRO A 223 -4.89 -13.29 24.79
CA PRO A 223 -4.51 -14.71 24.88
C PRO A 223 -4.06 -15.34 23.56
N LEU A 224 -4.47 -14.79 22.42
CA LEU A 224 -4.09 -15.31 21.10
C LEU A 224 -2.62 -15.05 20.78
N ILE A 225 -1.93 -14.23 21.57
CA ILE A 225 -0.51 -13.89 21.31
C ILE A 225 0.40 -15.14 21.26
N ASN A 226 0.08 -16.18 22.01
CA ASN A 226 0.83 -17.44 22.03
C ASN A 226 0.71 -18.23 20.73
N ARG A 227 -0.22 -17.86 19.85
CA ARG A 227 -0.44 -18.46 18.52
C ARG A 227 0.07 -17.56 17.40
N VAL A 228 0.76 -16.47 17.73
CA VAL A 228 1.30 -15.49 16.79
C VAL A 228 2.75 -15.76 16.49
N ARG A 229 3.11 -15.71 15.21
CA ARG A 229 4.47 -15.69 14.73
C ARG A 229 4.71 -14.40 13.93
N ILE A 230 5.73 -13.64 14.30
CA ILE A 230 6.20 -12.51 13.53
C ILE A 230 7.30 -12.99 12.59
N ILE A 231 7.20 -12.61 11.32
CA ILE A 231 8.12 -13.02 10.26
C ILE A 231 8.61 -11.73 9.60
N PRO A 232 9.92 -11.45 9.56
CA PRO A 232 10.47 -10.26 8.93
C PRO A 232 10.00 -10.13 7.48
N TRP A 233 9.58 -8.93 7.10
CA TRP A 233 9.04 -8.71 5.76
C TRP A 233 10.15 -8.80 4.70
N THR A 234 10.04 -9.73 3.82
CA THR A 234 10.78 -9.85 2.55
C THR A 234 9.85 -10.48 1.51
N PRO A 235 10.05 -10.27 0.20
CA PRO A 235 9.28 -11.00 -0.81
C PRO A 235 9.35 -12.52 -0.63
N TYR A 236 10.54 -13.03 -0.28
CA TYR A 236 10.74 -14.46 -0.04
C TYR A 236 9.92 -14.97 1.15
N ASN A 237 9.98 -14.29 2.30
CA ASN A 237 9.25 -14.68 3.50
C ASN A 237 7.74 -14.58 3.31
N LEU A 238 7.27 -13.57 2.57
CA LEU A 238 5.86 -13.41 2.24
C LEU A 238 5.35 -14.58 1.38
N VAL A 239 6.09 -14.94 0.34
CA VAL A 239 5.78 -16.11 -0.51
C VAL A 239 5.81 -17.42 0.28
N ALA A 240 6.84 -17.61 1.12
CA ALA A 240 6.97 -18.80 1.95
C ALA A 240 5.84 -18.93 3.00
N SER A 241 5.40 -17.79 3.55
CA SER A 241 4.25 -17.74 4.48
C SER A 241 2.94 -18.01 3.74
N ALA A 242 2.73 -17.39 2.58
CA ALA A 242 1.51 -17.60 1.80
C ALA A 242 1.25 -19.10 1.51
N LYS A 243 2.30 -19.86 1.19
CA LYS A 243 2.20 -21.32 0.96
C LYS A 243 1.78 -22.13 2.18
N LYS A 244 1.91 -21.60 3.39
CA LYS A 244 1.59 -22.26 4.66
C LYS A 244 0.29 -21.76 5.30
N ASN A 245 -0.31 -20.71 4.74
CA ASN A 245 -1.49 -20.09 5.30
C ASN A 245 -2.74 -20.46 4.49
N SER A 246 -3.88 -20.60 5.18
CA SER A 246 -5.16 -20.99 4.57
C SER A 246 -5.90 -19.78 4.01
N ILE A 247 -5.72 -18.62 4.63
CA ILE A 247 -6.43 -17.38 4.33
C ILE A 247 -5.57 -16.16 4.71
N ALA A 248 -5.78 -15.03 4.05
CA ALA A 248 -5.22 -13.76 4.46
C ALA A 248 -6.31 -12.84 5.06
N MET A 249 -5.88 -11.90 5.91
CA MET A 249 -6.74 -10.87 6.46
C MET A 249 -6.10 -9.48 6.33
N ILE A 250 -6.91 -8.49 5.99
CA ILE A 250 -6.50 -7.07 5.90
C ILE A 250 -7.52 -6.22 6.66
N PRO A 251 -7.58 -6.33 7.99
CA PRO A 251 -8.40 -5.43 8.76
C PRO A 251 -7.79 -4.02 8.75
N ILE A 252 -8.64 -3.02 8.57
CA ILE A 252 -8.26 -1.61 8.50
C ILE A 252 -9.08 -0.82 9.52
N ASP A 253 -8.42 0.06 10.24
CA ASP A 253 -9.10 1.04 11.10
C ASP A 253 -9.69 2.17 10.23
N LEU A 254 -10.97 2.03 9.89
CA LEU A 254 -11.70 3.00 9.07
C LEU A 254 -12.07 4.29 9.83
N THR A 255 -11.77 4.40 11.12
CA THR A 255 -11.89 5.67 11.85
C THR A 255 -10.77 6.64 11.48
N VAL A 256 -9.65 6.12 10.93
CA VAL A 256 -8.51 6.92 10.46
C VAL A 256 -8.74 7.34 9.01
N PRO A 257 -8.98 8.64 8.71
CA PRO A 257 -9.33 9.11 7.37
C PRO A 257 -8.32 8.73 6.29
N MET A 258 -7.01 8.81 6.56
CA MET A 258 -5.98 8.39 5.60
C MET A 258 -6.09 6.92 5.19
N GLN A 259 -6.56 6.05 6.08
CA GLN A 259 -6.68 4.63 5.77
C GLN A 259 -7.86 4.34 4.84
N LYS A 260 -8.90 5.18 4.86
CA LYS A 260 -10.06 5.04 3.96
C LYS A 260 -9.69 5.23 2.48
N LEU A 261 -8.69 6.05 2.18
CA LEU A 261 -8.27 6.38 0.82
C LEU A 261 -7.10 5.52 0.32
N LYS A 262 -6.62 4.56 1.16
CA LYS A 262 -5.54 3.66 0.74
C LYS A 262 -5.99 2.73 -0.38
N PRO A 263 -5.08 2.45 -1.35
CA PRO A 263 -5.37 1.58 -2.47
C PRO A 263 -5.49 0.11 -2.05
N GLU A 264 -6.00 -0.67 -2.95
CA GLU A 264 -6.21 -2.12 -2.84
C GLU A 264 -4.91 -2.97 -2.96
N ASN A 265 -3.74 -2.39 -3.03
CA ASN A 265 -2.47 -3.08 -3.27
C ASN A 265 -2.28 -4.37 -2.47
N ARG A 266 -2.61 -4.37 -1.17
CA ARG A 266 -2.47 -5.56 -0.32
C ARG A 266 -3.40 -6.70 -0.74
N LEU A 267 -4.65 -6.41 -1.11
CA LEU A 267 -5.59 -7.41 -1.59
C LEU A 267 -5.10 -8.04 -2.90
N LEU A 268 -4.60 -7.21 -3.82
CA LEU A 268 -4.03 -7.69 -5.09
C LEU A 268 -2.80 -8.58 -4.86
N ILE A 269 -1.96 -8.27 -3.87
CA ILE A 269 -0.83 -9.13 -3.47
C ILE A 269 -1.32 -10.48 -2.96
N MET A 270 -2.36 -10.53 -2.13
CA MET A 270 -2.89 -11.80 -1.60
C MET A 270 -3.47 -12.68 -2.72
N TRP A 271 -4.22 -12.12 -3.65
CA TRP A 271 -4.70 -12.86 -4.81
C TRP A 271 -3.56 -13.38 -5.69
N ARG A 272 -2.51 -12.58 -5.91
CA ARG A 272 -1.31 -13.00 -6.63
C ARG A 272 -0.60 -14.17 -5.97
N LEU A 273 -0.61 -14.19 -4.64
CA LEU A 273 -0.07 -15.28 -3.82
C LEU A 273 -0.98 -16.52 -3.75
N GLY A 274 -2.11 -16.52 -4.44
CA GLY A 274 -3.07 -17.62 -4.41
C GLY A 274 -3.78 -17.78 -3.06
N LEU A 275 -3.96 -16.69 -2.28
CA LEU A 275 -4.65 -16.70 -1.01
C LEU A 275 -6.03 -16.05 -1.12
N PRO A 276 -7.12 -16.70 -0.60
CA PRO A 276 -8.35 -16.00 -0.35
C PRO A 276 -8.10 -14.97 0.75
N CYS A 277 -8.74 -13.82 0.67
CA CYS A 277 -8.44 -12.72 1.56
C CYS A 277 -9.70 -12.00 2.02
N LEU A 278 -9.79 -11.72 3.32
CA LEU A 278 -10.86 -10.90 3.90
C LEU A 278 -10.34 -9.51 4.26
N THR A 279 -11.14 -8.49 4.01
CA THR A 279 -10.76 -7.09 4.21
C THR A 279 -11.86 -6.29 4.92
N SER A 280 -11.48 -5.23 5.62
CA SER A 280 -12.46 -4.21 6.03
C SER A 280 -13.08 -3.51 4.81
N ALA A 281 -14.27 -2.95 4.98
CA ALA A 281 -15.07 -2.28 3.94
C ALA A 281 -14.54 -0.89 3.58
N SER A 282 -13.25 -0.77 3.17
CA SER A 282 -12.78 0.50 2.61
C SER A 282 -13.31 0.71 1.19
N PRO A 283 -13.46 1.96 0.72
CA PRO A 283 -13.98 2.23 -0.63
C PRO A 283 -13.22 1.49 -1.73
N ALA A 284 -11.88 1.47 -1.68
CA ALA A 284 -11.05 0.76 -2.67
C ALA A 284 -11.31 -0.75 -2.65
N TYR A 285 -11.41 -1.37 -1.46
CA TYR A 285 -11.68 -2.81 -1.37
C TYR A 285 -13.09 -3.17 -1.78
N ILE A 286 -14.11 -2.36 -1.44
CA ILE A 286 -15.49 -2.56 -1.94
C ILE A 286 -15.51 -2.52 -3.46
N ARG A 287 -14.89 -1.52 -4.06
CA ARG A 287 -14.85 -1.34 -5.51
C ARG A 287 -14.21 -2.55 -6.20
N VAL A 288 -13.00 -2.94 -5.76
CA VAL A 288 -12.26 -3.99 -6.44
C VAL A 288 -12.84 -5.38 -6.20
N ALA A 289 -13.35 -5.65 -5.00
CA ALA A 289 -14.02 -6.92 -4.70
C ALA A 289 -15.29 -7.10 -5.56
N ARG A 290 -16.07 -6.02 -5.73
CA ARG A 290 -17.25 -6.03 -6.62
C ARG A 290 -16.84 -6.29 -8.08
N GLN A 291 -15.79 -5.63 -8.57
CA GLN A 291 -15.31 -5.82 -9.94
C GLN A 291 -14.77 -7.22 -10.20
N ALA A 292 -14.10 -7.81 -9.21
CA ALA A 292 -13.59 -9.17 -9.28
C ALA A 292 -14.67 -10.25 -9.03
N GLY A 293 -15.83 -9.88 -8.51
CA GLY A 293 -16.90 -10.82 -8.13
C GLY A 293 -16.53 -11.69 -6.92
N VAL A 294 -15.74 -11.16 -5.97
CA VAL A 294 -15.27 -11.88 -4.76
C VAL A 294 -15.96 -11.40 -3.48
N ASN A 295 -16.15 -12.29 -2.51
CA ASN A 295 -16.74 -12.01 -1.20
C ASN A 295 -15.69 -11.64 -0.15
N ALA A 296 -14.78 -10.72 -0.50
CA ALA A 296 -13.64 -10.37 0.35
C ALA A 296 -13.98 -9.34 1.44
N VAL A 297 -15.06 -8.57 1.28
CA VAL A 297 -15.33 -7.37 2.10
C VAL A 297 -16.20 -7.70 3.29
N CYS A 298 -15.75 -7.29 4.49
CA CYS A 298 -16.44 -7.48 5.75
C CYS A 298 -16.68 -6.12 6.42
N ASP A 299 -17.94 -5.73 6.59
CA ASP A 299 -18.40 -4.47 7.17
C ASP A 299 -18.92 -4.61 8.61
N THR A 300 -19.27 -5.83 9.01
CA THR A 300 -19.79 -6.15 10.34
C THR A 300 -19.07 -7.35 10.96
N PRO A 301 -19.06 -7.47 12.31
CA PRO A 301 -18.51 -8.65 13.00
C PRO A 301 -19.09 -9.96 12.52
N LYS A 302 -20.39 -9.99 12.22
CA LYS A 302 -21.08 -11.18 11.72
C LYS A 302 -20.52 -11.60 10.36
N VAL A 303 -20.38 -10.66 9.41
CA VAL A 303 -19.85 -10.93 8.07
C VAL A 303 -18.40 -11.42 8.14
N TRP A 304 -17.57 -10.86 9.03
CA TRP A 304 -16.22 -11.37 9.28
C TRP A 304 -16.24 -12.84 9.72
N LEU A 305 -17.09 -13.15 10.71
CA LEU A 305 -17.19 -14.51 11.27
C LEU A 305 -17.68 -15.51 10.22
N ASP A 306 -18.75 -15.17 9.50
CA ASP A 306 -19.36 -16.03 8.48
C ASP A 306 -18.36 -16.28 7.33
N ASN A 307 -17.72 -15.25 6.82
CA ASN A 307 -16.76 -15.36 5.71
C ASN A 307 -15.50 -16.13 6.12
N PHE A 308 -14.95 -15.92 7.33
CA PHE A 308 -13.86 -16.76 7.83
C PHE A 308 -14.28 -18.22 7.91
N SER A 309 -15.46 -18.49 8.47
CA SER A 309 -15.95 -19.88 8.60
C SER A 309 -16.10 -20.53 7.24
N ASN A 310 -16.72 -19.86 6.27
CA ASN A 310 -16.90 -20.37 4.90
C ASN A 310 -15.57 -20.69 4.22
N LEU A 311 -14.61 -19.74 4.25
CA LEU A 311 -13.31 -19.92 3.61
C LEU A 311 -12.43 -21.00 4.29
N LEU A 312 -12.60 -21.22 5.59
CA LEU A 312 -11.87 -22.26 6.33
C LEU A 312 -12.49 -23.65 6.21
N SER A 313 -13.83 -23.75 5.99
CA SER A 313 -14.55 -25.01 5.92
C SER A 313 -14.79 -25.53 4.50
N ASP A 314 -14.82 -24.63 3.49
CA ASP A 314 -15.07 -24.98 2.08
C ASP A 314 -13.86 -24.65 1.18
N PRO A 315 -12.97 -25.62 0.92
CA PRO A 315 -11.84 -25.43 0.02
C PRO A 315 -12.22 -25.09 -1.42
N SER A 316 -13.39 -25.54 -1.89
CA SER A 316 -13.86 -25.28 -3.26
C SER A 316 -14.27 -23.83 -3.40
N PHE A 317 -15.02 -23.31 -2.44
CA PHE A 317 -15.36 -21.89 -2.36
C PHE A 317 -14.11 -21.02 -2.27
N ALA A 318 -13.17 -21.36 -1.39
CA ALA A 318 -11.91 -20.63 -1.26
C ALA A 318 -11.11 -20.61 -2.58
N LEU A 319 -11.09 -21.71 -3.32
CA LEU A 319 -10.41 -21.80 -4.62
C LEU A 319 -11.10 -20.91 -5.67
N GLU A 320 -12.43 -20.89 -5.71
CA GLU A 320 -13.19 -20.05 -6.62
C GLU A 320 -12.92 -18.55 -6.37
N GLU A 321 -12.92 -18.11 -5.11
CA GLU A 321 -12.61 -16.74 -4.73
C GLU A 321 -11.19 -16.32 -5.18
N ILE A 322 -10.20 -17.22 -5.07
CA ILE A 322 -8.85 -16.94 -5.56
C ILE A 322 -8.82 -16.82 -7.09
N HIS A 323 -9.47 -17.73 -7.81
CA HIS A 323 -9.49 -17.69 -9.27
C HIS A 323 -10.12 -16.40 -9.79
N ARG A 324 -11.23 -15.96 -9.20
CA ARG A 324 -11.85 -14.67 -9.53
C ARG A 324 -10.88 -13.51 -9.30
N GLY A 325 -10.20 -13.46 -8.14
CA GLY A 325 -9.19 -12.44 -7.84
C GLY A 325 -8.01 -12.47 -8.81
N GLN A 326 -7.49 -13.65 -9.16
CA GLN A 326 -6.39 -13.78 -10.12
C GLN A 326 -6.81 -13.40 -11.55
N ASN A 327 -8.02 -13.73 -11.98
CA ASN A 327 -8.55 -13.28 -13.27
C ASN A 327 -8.63 -11.75 -13.33
N TYR A 328 -9.12 -11.10 -12.25
CA TYR A 328 -9.11 -9.65 -12.15
C TYR A 328 -7.69 -9.06 -12.33
N LEU A 329 -6.68 -9.66 -11.70
CA LEU A 329 -5.29 -9.22 -11.84
C LEU A 329 -4.81 -9.34 -13.29
N HIS A 330 -5.07 -10.45 -13.96
CA HIS A 330 -4.69 -10.63 -15.36
C HIS A 330 -5.36 -9.61 -16.29
N GLU A 331 -6.62 -9.29 -16.03
CA GLU A 331 -7.38 -8.36 -16.85
C GLU A 331 -7.06 -6.89 -16.56
N HIS A 332 -6.92 -6.52 -15.29
CA HIS A 332 -6.92 -5.12 -14.86
C HIS A 332 -5.59 -4.62 -14.30
N HIS A 333 -4.72 -5.50 -13.81
CA HIS A 333 -3.48 -5.13 -13.14
C HIS A 333 -2.25 -5.89 -13.70
N ASN A 334 -2.13 -5.94 -15.03
CA ASN A 334 -0.99 -6.54 -15.70
C ASN A 334 0.08 -5.49 -16.04
N ARG A 335 1.28 -5.99 -16.40
CA ARG A 335 2.46 -5.16 -16.70
C ARG A 335 2.17 -4.08 -17.73
N GLU A 336 1.66 -4.45 -18.90
CA GLU A 336 1.47 -3.49 -19.98
C GLU A 336 0.46 -2.40 -19.64
N LYS A 337 -0.63 -2.72 -18.93
CA LYS A 337 -1.58 -1.71 -18.48
C LYS A 337 -0.94 -0.73 -17.51
N LEU A 338 -0.08 -1.20 -16.59
CA LEU A 338 0.63 -0.30 -15.67
C LEU A 338 1.64 0.57 -16.41
N LEU A 339 2.43 0.00 -17.32
CA LEU A 339 3.40 0.74 -18.11
C LEU A 339 2.72 1.81 -18.96
N ASN A 340 1.62 1.48 -19.65
CA ASN A 340 0.87 2.42 -20.49
C ASN A 340 0.26 3.57 -19.66
N LYS A 341 -0.20 3.31 -18.44
CA LYS A 341 -0.68 4.38 -17.54
C LYS A 341 0.44 5.34 -17.16
N TRP A 342 1.64 4.84 -16.89
CA TRP A 342 2.81 5.66 -16.66
C TRP A 342 3.19 6.47 -17.90
N ASP A 343 3.20 5.84 -19.10
CA ASP A 343 3.44 6.50 -20.37
C ASP A 343 2.50 7.69 -20.55
N GLN A 344 1.19 7.49 -20.36
CA GLN A 344 0.16 8.53 -20.46
C GLN A 344 0.36 9.66 -19.43
N ALA A 345 0.67 9.32 -18.18
CA ALA A 345 0.87 10.32 -17.13
C ALA A 345 2.11 11.19 -17.41
N ILE A 346 3.20 10.59 -17.86
CA ILE A 346 4.41 11.34 -18.21
C ILE A 346 4.18 12.18 -19.47
N GLU A 347 3.57 11.62 -20.52
CA GLU A 347 3.26 12.35 -21.76
C GLU A 347 2.37 13.57 -21.51
N SER A 348 1.35 13.42 -20.65
CA SER A 348 0.43 14.51 -20.29
C SER A 348 1.12 15.69 -19.58
N ALA A 349 2.29 15.48 -19.00
CA ALA A 349 3.03 16.54 -18.31
C ALA A 349 3.78 17.46 -19.27
N PHE A 350 3.97 17.06 -20.53
CA PHE A 350 4.62 17.90 -21.54
C PHE A 350 3.67 18.87 -22.25
N GLY A 351 2.37 18.78 -22.02
CA GLY A 351 1.33 19.68 -22.58
C GLY A 351 0.64 19.06 -23.78
#